data_411ece59015a752ed4ef41e4051ba964
#
_entry.id   411ece59015a752ed4ef41e4051ba964
#
_cell.length_a   1.000
_cell.length_b   1.000
_cell.length_c   1.000
_cell.angle_alpha   90.00
_cell.angle_beta   90.00
_cell.angle_gamma   90.00
#
_symmetry.space_group_name_H-M   'P 1'
#
loop_
_entity.id
_entity.type
_entity.pdbx_description
1 polymer ?
#
loop_
_entity_poly.entity_id
_entity_poly.type
_entity_poly.pdbx_seq_one_letter_code
_entity_poly.pdbx_strand_id
1 'polypeptide(L)'
;MEHEVLITLGCVAVCVLFALLMTGREATRTVMDGTAAFLSPFEKPAIYAVARIERARRWMTDRHKLLLELTELREQNRQLRLKFGTERADEFHRAFRQDRRYLVVYRDPRAWWDEMRIECGADEFPVGSAALDGSNLVGVVSAAGADGVWVQLLSNSELYVPVVVEATREIGVVTGDSEGGVWLKFLPSEGGYTAGMEIVTVLGGTLPAGIPVGVLTDERRVLTPGIEEYRIRPGADLFRLQSVHIMKGKER
;
A
#
# COMPACT_ATOMS: atom_id res chain seq x y z
N MET A 1 39.04 54.87 -8.99
CA MET A 1 39.67 53.73 -9.68
C MET A 1 38.67 52.94 -10.54
N GLU A 2 37.46 52.65 -10.07
CA GLU A 2 36.49 51.83 -10.86
C GLU A 2 35.96 52.56 -12.13
N HIS A 3 35.76 53.89 -12.08
CA HIS A 3 35.29 54.64 -13.25
C HIS A 3 36.31 54.73 -14.38
N GLU A 4 37.60 54.77 -14.08
CA GLU A 4 38.64 54.80 -15.15
C GLU A 4 38.80 53.45 -15.86
N VAL A 5 38.62 52.39 -15.12
CA VAL A 5 38.66 51.02 -15.68
C VAL A 5 37.45 50.80 -16.62
N LEU A 6 36.27 51.33 -16.27
CA LEU A 6 35.08 51.20 -17.08
C LEU A 6 35.20 52.00 -18.38
N ILE A 7 35.79 53.20 -18.34
CA ILE A 7 36.03 54.08 -19.51
C ILE A 7 37.08 53.45 -20.43
N THR A 8 38.13 52.88 -19.89
CA THR A 8 39.18 52.22 -20.69
C THR A 8 38.62 50.95 -21.34
N LEU A 9 37.79 50.16 -20.63
CA LEU A 9 37.14 48.97 -21.23
C LEU A 9 36.17 49.38 -22.34
N GLY A 10 35.43 50.47 -22.19
CA GLY A 10 34.52 51.00 -23.20
C GLY A 10 35.28 51.48 -24.45
N CYS A 11 36.41 52.20 -24.27
CA CYS A 11 37.23 52.61 -25.39
C CYS A 11 37.85 51.43 -26.17
N VAL A 12 38.31 50.39 -25.46
CA VAL A 12 38.85 49.20 -26.11
C VAL A 12 37.74 48.47 -26.91
N ALA A 13 36.54 48.37 -26.35
CA ALA A 13 35.41 47.75 -27.07
C ALA A 13 35.02 48.49 -28.36
N VAL A 14 35.02 49.85 -28.30
CA VAL A 14 34.74 50.68 -29.48
C VAL A 14 35.85 50.57 -30.53
N CYS A 15 37.13 50.55 -30.11
CA CYS A 15 38.25 50.34 -31.02
C CYS A 15 38.22 48.98 -31.70
N VAL A 16 37.86 47.91 -30.99
CA VAL A 16 37.71 46.57 -31.54
C VAL A 16 36.53 46.52 -32.54
N LEU A 17 35.41 47.18 -32.21
CA LEU A 17 34.25 47.30 -33.11
C LEU A 17 34.60 48.05 -34.39
N PHE A 18 35.37 49.14 -34.31
CA PHE A 18 35.82 49.94 -35.44
C PHE A 18 36.83 49.18 -36.31
N ALA A 19 37.75 48.45 -35.69
CA ALA A 19 38.68 47.56 -36.40
C ALA A 19 37.96 46.44 -37.17
N LEU A 20 36.87 45.88 -36.59
CA LEU A 20 36.00 44.87 -37.19
C LEU A 20 35.21 45.40 -38.39
N LEU A 21 34.84 46.69 -38.38
CA LEU A 21 34.13 47.31 -39.49
C LEU A 21 35.07 47.66 -40.70
N MET A 22 36.35 47.84 -40.42
CA MET A 22 37.34 48.20 -41.44
C MET A 22 38.08 47.00 -42.08
N THR A 23 38.11 45.85 -41.42
CA THR A 23 38.70 44.62 -41.96
C THR A 23 37.58 43.76 -42.52
N GLY A 24 37.75 43.40 -43.80
CA GLY A 24 36.75 42.68 -44.57
C GLY A 24 36.28 41.37 -43.94
N ARG A 25 35.26 40.80 -44.56
CA ARG A 25 34.40 39.69 -44.09
C ARG A 25 35.13 38.42 -43.57
N GLU A 26 36.42 38.23 -43.86
CA GLU A 26 37.19 37.09 -43.40
C GLU A 26 37.76 37.27 -41.97
N ALA A 27 38.14 38.49 -41.61
CA ALA A 27 38.61 38.80 -40.27
C ALA A 27 37.50 38.71 -39.20
N THR A 28 36.24 39.01 -39.59
CA THR A 28 35.08 38.87 -38.68
C THR A 28 34.79 37.40 -38.33
N ARG A 29 35.00 36.46 -39.21
CA ARG A 29 34.81 35.02 -38.91
C ARG A 29 35.82 34.52 -37.87
N THR A 30 37.09 34.87 -38.02
CA THR A 30 38.17 34.44 -37.12
C THR A 30 37.97 35.01 -35.68
N VAL A 31 37.49 36.24 -35.59
CA VAL A 31 37.21 36.87 -34.30
C VAL A 31 35.93 36.27 -33.65
N MET A 32 34.90 35.97 -34.44
CA MET A 32 33.70 35.29 -33.96
C MET A 32 33.99 33.87 -33.46
N ASP A 33 34.80 33.11 -34.15
CA ASP A 33 35.23 31.79 -33.71
C ASP A 33 36.07 31.81 -32.44
N GLY A 34 36.97 32.82 -32.32
CA GLY A 34 37.78 33.05 -31.11
C GLY A 34 36.95 33.45 -29.88
N THR A 35 35.96 34.32 -30.06
CA THR A 35 35.04 34.73 -28.97
C THR A 35 34.08 33.62 -28.58
N ALA A 36 33.60 32.83 -29.51
CA ALA A 36 32.79 31.63 -29.25
C ALA A 36 33.58 30.59 -28.44
N ALA A 37 34.85 30.35 -28.76
CA ALA A 37 35.70 29.44 -27.99
C ALA A 37 36.00 29.94 -26.57
N PHE A 38 36.07 31.24 -26.37
CA PHE A 38 36.29 31.83 -25.02
C PHE A 38 35.02 31.83 -24.14
N LEU A 39 33.85 31.95 -24.73
CA LEU A 39 32.56 31.95 -24.02
C LEU A 39 32.02 30.55 -23.77
N SER A 40 32.44 29.55 -24.55
CA SER A 40 31.98 28.17 -24.44
C SER A 40 32.08 27.52 -23.04
N PRO A 41 33.13 27.78 -22.22
CA PRO A 41 33.19 27.23 -20.89
C PRO A 41 32.16 27.82 -19.89
N PHE A 42 31.61 29.02 -20.19
CA PHE A 42 30.61 29.68 -19.34
C PHE A 42 29.17 29.30 -19.71
N GLU A 43 28.92 28.81 -20.93
CA GLU A 43 27.59 28.35 -21.36
C GLU A 43 27.20 26.99 -20.75
N LYS A 44 28.19 26.09 -20.60
CA LYS A 44 27.94 24.73 -20.07
C LYS A 44 27.32 24.71 -18.66
N PRO A 45 27.80 25.48 -17.67
CA PRO A 45 27.20 25.48 -16.33
C PRO A 45 25.76 26.03 -16.31
N ALA A 46 25.43 26.99 -17.17
CA ALA A 46 24.10 27.57 -17.25
C ALA A 46 23.05 26.54 -17.75
N ILE A 47 23.38 25.74 -18.75
CA ILE A 47 22.51 24.68 -19.29
C ILE A 47 22.27 23.61 -18.24
N TYR A 48 23.28 23.21 -17.48
CA TYR A 48 23.15 22.25 -16.38
C TYR A 48 22.32 22.77 -15.21
N ALA A 49 22.44 24.07 -14.91
CA ALA A 49 21.65 24.74 -13.86
C ALA A 49 20.16 24.79 -14.23
N VAL A 50 19.83 25.18 -15.45
CA VAL A 50 18.44 25.23 -15.95
C VAL A 50 17.83 23.83 -15.95
N ALA A 51 18.55 22.80 -16.43
CA ALA A 51 18.08 21.42 -16.43
C ALA A 51 17.87 20.84 -15.00
N ARG A 52 18.61 21.34 -14.01
CA ARG A 52 18.42 20.98 -12.60
C ARG A 52 17.20 21.67 -12.00
N ILE A 53 16.99 22.94 -12.31
CA ILE A 53 15.83 23.71 -11.87
C ILE A 53 14.54 23.14 -12.46
N GLU A 54 14.54 22.76 -13.73
CA GLU A 54 13.37 22.13 -14.36
C GLU A 54 13.03 20.76 -13.74
N ARG A 55 14.05 19.94 -13.43
CA ARG A 55 13.84 18.66 -12.74
C ARG A 55 13.29 18.86 -11.33
N ALA A 56 13.80 19.83 -10.57
CA ALA A 56 13.30 20.16 -9.25
C ALA A 56 11.87 20.71 -9.31
N ARG A 57 11.55 21.51 -10.31
CA ARG A 57 10.20 22.06 -10.54
C ARG A 57 9.21 20.97 -10.92
N ARG A 58 9.57 20.02 -11.80
CA ARG A 58 8.73 18.85 -12.13
C ARG A 58 8.51 17.98 -10.91
N TRP A 59 9.55 17.70 -10.14
CA TRP A 59 9.43 16.92 -8.91
C TRP A 59 8.49 17.57 -7.88
N MET A 60 8.54 18.90 -7.71
CA MET A 60 7.62 19.64 -6.83
C MET A 60 6.18 19.63 -7.35
N THR A 61 5.98 19.82 -8.65
CA THR A 61 4.63 19.79 -9.25
C THR A 61 4.00 18.40 -9.21
N ASP A 62 4.78 17.34 -9.44
CA ASP A 62 4.28 15.97 -9.35
C ASP A 62 3.94 15.59 -7.90
N ARG A 63 4.76 16.01 -6.94
CA ARG A 63 4.48 15.82 -5.52
C ARG A 63 3.20 16.57 -5.09
N HIS A 64 3.00 17.77 -5.59
CA HIS A 64 1.80 18.55 -5.27
C HIS A 64 0.54 17.92 -5.87
N LYS A 65 0.61 17.41 -7.09
CA LYS A 65 -0.48 16.64 -7.72
C LYS A 65 -0.82 15.38 -6.93
N LEU A 66 0.19 14.60 -6.53
CA LEU A 66 0.00 13.40 -5.71
C LEU A 66 -0.64 13.71 -4.35
N LEU A 67 -0.26 14.82 -3.71
CA LEU A 67 -0.88 15.24 -2.46
C LEU A 67 -2.34 15.66 -2.65
N LEU A 68 -2.67 16.35 -3.73
CA LEU A 68 -4.05 16.70 -4.07
C LEU A 68 -4.89 15.45 -4.37
N GLU A 69 -4.35 14.50 -5.14
CA GLU A 69 -5.01 13.22 -5.44
C GLU A 69 -5.24 12.40 -4.17
N LEU A 70 -4.26 12.36 -3.26
CA LEU A 70 -4.43 11.71 -1.95
C LEU A 70 -5.52 12.37 -1.09
N THR A 71 -5.63 13.69 -1.11
CA THR A 71 -6.70 14.39 -0.38
C THR A 71 -8.06 14.14 -1.00
N GLU A 72 -8.14 14.13 -2.32
CA GLU A 72 -9.37 13.83 -3.05
C GLU A 72 -9.82 12.38 -2.85
N LEU A 73 -8.91 11.40 -2.96
CA LEU A 73 -9.20 9.99 -2.68
C LEU A 73 -9.63 9.76 -1.23
N ARG A 74 -9.04 10.48 -0.27
CA ARG A 74 -9.48 10.43 1.13
C ARG A 74 -10.89 10.99 1.32
N GLU A 75 -11.21 12.06 0.65
CA GLU A 75 -12.55 12.65 0.71
C GLU A 75 -13.59 11.76 0.00
N GLN A 76 -13.27 11.19 -1.16
CA GLN A 76 -14.10 10.20 -1.83
C GLN A 76 -14.33 8.96 -0.95
N ASN A 77 -13.29 8.46 -0.31
CA ASN A 77 -13.41 7.34 0.64
C ASN A 77 -14.29 7.68 1.84
N ARG A 78 -14.16 8.92 2.35
CA ARG A 78 -15.03 9.44 3.41
C ARG A 78 -16.49 9.52 2.97
N GLN A 79 -16.74 10.04 1.76
CA GLN A 79 -18.10 10.14 1.22
C GLN A 79 -18.71 8.77 0.91
N LEU A 80 -17.90 7.82 0.40
CA LEU A 80 -18.34 6.45 0.20
C LEU A 80 -18.70 5.78 1.54
N ARG A 81 -17.87 5.96 2.57
CA ARG A 81 -18.16 5.48 3.93
C ARG A 81 -19.44 6.07 4.50
N LEU A 82 -19.73 7.35 4.22
CA LEU A 82 -20.96 8.00 4.64
C LEU A 82 -22.18 7.49 3.87
N LYS A 83 -22.03 7.10 2.60
CA LYS A 83 -23.14 6.59 1.75
C LYS A 83 -23.46 5.10 1.98
N PHE A 84 -22.48 4.26 2.32
CA PHE A 84 -22.62 2.81 2.39
C PHE A 84 -22.77 2.22 3.80
N GLY A 85 -23.03 3.02 4.79
CA GLY A 85 -23.44 2.51 6.09
C GLY A 85 -22.57 2.93 7.25
N THR A 86 -22.88 4.10 7.70
CA THR A 86 -22.34 4.71 8.91
C THR A 86 -22.54 3.83 10.16
N GLU A 87 -23.62 3.08 10.27
CA GLU A 87 -23.87 2.29 11.48
C GLU A 87 -22.95 1.07 11.62
N ARG A 88 -22.74 0.31 10.55
CA ARG A 88 -21.90 -0.92 10.59
C ARG A 88 -20.40 -0.64 10.58
N ALA A 89 -19.96 0.36 9.78
CA ALA A 89 -18.57 0.79 9.81
C ALA A 89 -18.22 1.43 11.16
N ASP A 90 -19.14 2.13 11.80
CA ASP A 90 -18.95 2.73 13.10
C ASP A 90 -18.99 1.70 14.24
N GLU A 91 -19.73 0.60 14.11
CA GLU A 91 -19.64 -0.55 15.03
C GLU A 91 -18.28 -1.25 14.89
N PHE A 92 -17.82 -1.48 13.66
CA PHE A 92 -16.49 -2.03 13.39
C PHE A 92 -15.41 -1.13 13.95
N HIS A 93 -15.45 0.18 13.68
CA HIS A 93 -14.47 1.13 14.21
C HIS A 93 -14.59 1.42 15.69
N ARG A 94 -15.77 1.29 16.30
CA ARG A 94 -15.93 1.39 17.76
C ARG A 94 -15.38 0.17 18.48
N ALA A 95 -15.62 -1.02 17.98
CA ALA A 95 -15.01 -2.26 18.47
C ALA A 95 -13.48 -2.22 18.31
N PHE A 96 -13.00 -1.63 17.21
CA PHE A 96 -11.57 -1.47 16.93
C PHE A 96 -10.88 -0.38 17.78
N ARG A 97 -11.62 0.63 18.28
CA ARG A 97 -11.09 1.68 19.18
C ARG A 97 -10.96 1.25 20.62
N GLN A 98 -11.50 0.11 21.02
CA GLN A 98 -11.18 -0.50 22.30
C GLN A 98 -9.79 -1.13 22.17
N ASP A 99 -8.78 -0.35 22.50
CA ASP A 99 -7.33 -0.57 22.31
C ASP A 99 -6.77 -1.69 23.24
N ARG A 100 -7.56 -2.75 23.45
CA ARG A 100 -7.13 -3.92 24.20
C ARG A 100 -6.52 -4.94 23.25
N ARG A 101 -5.19 -4.98 23.23
CA ARG A 101 -4.44 -6.07 22.63
C ARG A 101 -4.21 -7.18 23.63
N TYR A 102 -4.48 -8.39 23.22
CA TYR A 102 -4.28 -9.59 23.99
C TYR A 102 -3.02 -10.29 23.52
N LEU A 103 -2.18 -10.70 24.49
CA LEU A 103 -0.90 -11.34 24.18
C LEU A 103 -1.12 -12.78 23.76
N VAL A 104 -0.36 -13.22 22.77
CA VAL A 104 -0.24 -14.64 22.42
C VAL A 104 0.70 -15.29 23.42
N VAL A 105 0.14 -16.16 24.28
CA VAL A 105 0.90 -16.79 25.38
C VAL A 105 1.38 -18.18 25.07
N TYR A 106 0.78 -18.83 24.08
CA TYR A 106 1.16 -20.18 23.71
C TYR A 106 0.88 -20.46 22.24
N ARG A 107 1.78 -21.21 21.62
CA ARG A 107 1.67 -21.76 20.29
C ARG A 107 2.33 -23.13 20.27
N ASP A 108 1.63 -24.15 19.82
CA ASP A 108 2.22 -25.48 19.69
C ASP A 108 3.23 -25.50 18.52
N PRO A 109 4.51 -25.85 18.76
CA PRO A 109 5.49 -25.95 17.68
C PRO A 109 5.14 -26.98 16.59
N ARG A 110 4.29 -27.97 16.90
CA ARG A 110 3.85 -29.02 15.97
C ARG A 110 2.62 -28.59 15.16
N ALA A 111 1.83 -27.67 15.71
CA ALA A 111 0.61 -27.12 15.13
C ALA A 111 0.70 -25.60 15.02
N TRP A 112 1.89 -25.10 14.66
CA TRP A 112 2.20 -23.66 14.63
C TRP A 112 1.25 -22.86 13.75
N TRP A 113 0.76 -23.47 12.69
CA TRP A 113 -0.10 -22.85 11.70
C TRP A 113 -1.59 -23.02 11.98
N ASP A 114 -1.93 -23.84 12.98
CA ASP A 114 -3.32 -24.21 13.22
C ASP A 114 -3.98 -23.34 14.25
N GLU A 115 -3.34 -23.14 15.41
CA GLU A 115 -3.97 -22.41 16.50
C GLU A 115 -2.96 -21.72 17.42
N MET A 116 -3.47 -20.74 18.15
CA MET A 116 -2.74 -20.05 19.20
C MET A 116 -3.64 -19.80 20.42
N ARG A 117 -3.01 -19.71 21.60
CA ARG A 117 -3.69 -19.34 22.83
C ARG A 117 -3.40 -17.88 23.19
N ILE A 118 -4.44 -17.19 23.60
CA ILE A 118 -4.40 -15.78 23.96
C ILE A 118 -4.80 -15.64 25.42
N GLU A 119 -4.09 -14.79 26.17
CA GLU A 119 -4.40 -14.47 27.54
C GLU A 119 -5.56 -13.47 27.62
N CYS A 120 -6.70 -13.91 28.13
CA CYS A 120 -7.88 -13.07 28.41
C CYS A 120 -8.77 -13.76 29.42
N GLY A 121 -9.78 -13.05 29.96
CA GLY A 121 -10.77 -13.66 30.84
C GLY A 121 -11.56 -14.80 30.18
N ALA A 122 -11.85 -15.87 30.92
CA ALA A 122 -12.48 -17.07 30.35
C ALA A 122 -13.81 -16.80 29.63
N ASP A 123 -14.60 -15.86 30.10
CA ASP A 123 -15.92 -15.52 29.56
C ASP A 123 -15.91 -14.21 28.74
N GLU A 124 -14.72 -13.68 28.45
CA GLU A 124 -14.61 -12.38 27.79
C GLU A 124 -15.05 -12.43 26.31
N PHE A 125 -14.77 -13.55 25.64
CA PHE A 125 -15.05 -13.72 24.22
C PHE A 125 -15.75 -15.06 23.92
N PRO A 126 -16.94 -15.02 23.30
CA PRO A 126 -17.60 -16.23 22.85
C PRO A 126 -16.88 -16.90 21.67
N VAL A 127 -17.06 -18.20 21.53
CA VAL A 127 -16.66 -18.96 20.36
C VAL A 127 -17.26 -18.32 19.10
N GLY A 128 -16.47 -18.21 18.03
CA GLY A 128 -16.85 -17.52 16.82
C GLY A 128 -16.48 -16.02 16.78
N SER A 129 -15.85 -15.49 17.85
CA SER A 129 -15.30 -14.13 17.84
C SER A 129 -14.13 -14.03 16.88
N ALA A 130 -14.00 -12.87 16.18
CA ALA A 130 -12.90 -12.61 15.26
C ALA A 130 -11.63 -12.22 15.99
N ALA A 131 -10.49 -12.83 15.66
CA ALA A 131 -9.17 -12.36 16.07
C ALA A 131 -8.54 -11.57 14.92
N LEU A 132 -7.99 -10.38 15.25
CA LEU A 132 -7.50 -9.41 14.29
C LEU A 132 -6.08 -8.95 14.64
N ASP A 133 -5.25 -8.76 13.61
CA ASP A 133 -4.03 -7.96 13.72
C ASP A 133 -4.18 -6.70 12.86
N GLY A 134 -4.14 -5.55 13.53
CA GLY A 134 -4.63 -4.33 12.91
C GLY A 134 -6.10 -4.50 12.48
N SER A 135 -6.41 -4.24 11.22
CA SER A 135 -7.74 -4.43 10.64
C SER A 135 -7.95 -5.82 10.02
N ASN A 136 -6.88 -6.63 9.91
CA ASN A 136 -6.90 -7.86 9.15
C ASN A 136 -7.31 -9.06 10.02
N LEU A 137 -8.12 -9.94 9.46
CA LEU A 137 -8.48 -11.19 10.10
C LEU A 137 -7.27 -12.11 10.22
N VAL A 138 -7.08 -12.65 11.42
CA VAL A 138 -6.02 -13.62 11.73
C VAL A 138 -6.60 -15.02 11.91
N GLY A 139 -7.79 -15.08 12.51
CA GLY A 139 -8.46 -16.32 12.85
C GLY A 139 -9.74 -16.10 13.62
N VAL A 140 -10.25 -17.16 14.22
CA VAL A 140 -11.53 -17.20 14.92
C VAL A 140 -11.36 -17.91 16.26
N VAL A 141 -11.99 -17.40 17.32
CA VAL A 141 -12.01 -18.06 18.61
C VAL A 141 -12.72 -19.41 18.48
N SER A 142 -12.00 -20.50 18.74
CA SER A 142 -12.48 -21.89 18.63
C SER A 142 -12.94 -22.45 19.98
N ALA A 143 -12.29 -22.06 21.09
CA ALA A 143 -12.63 -22.55 22.41
C ALA A 143 -12.28 -21.50 23.49
N ALA A 144 -13.08 -21.48 24.55
CA ALA A 144 -12.79 -20.73 25.79
C ALA A 144 -12.17 -21.67 26.81
N GLY A 145 -11.11 -21.24 27.48
CA GLY A 145 -10.43 -21.94 28.56
C GLY A 145 -10.45 -21.10 29.83
N ALA A 146 -10.01 -21.68 30.96
CA ALA A 146 -10.03 -21.01 32.26
C ALA A 146 -9.20 -19.70 32.27
N ASP A 147 -8.04 -19.69 31.58
CA ASP A 147 -7.08 -18.57 31.60
C ASP A 147 -6.85 -18.02 30.20
N GLY A 148 -7.82 -18.06 29.30
CA GLY A 148 -7.69 -17.54 27.96
C GLY A 148 -8.54 -18.26 26.94
N VAL A 149 -8.41 -17.84 25.69
CA VAL A 149 -9.14 -18.43 24.56
C VAL A 149 -8.18 -19.02 23.53
N TRP A 150 -8.64 -20.05 22.86
CA TRP A 150 -7.96 -20.60 21.70
C TRP A 150 -8.47 -19.94 20.43
N VAL A 151 -7.56 -19.56 19.57
CA VAL A 151 -7.85 -18.96 18.26
C VAL A 151 -7.33 -19.88 17.19
N GLN A 152 -8.24 -20.37 16.36
CA GLN A 152 -7.93 -21.11 15.15
C GLN A 152 -7.54 -20.14 14.05
N LEU A 153 -6.34 -20.33 13.45
CA LEU A 153 -5.76 -19.42 12.48
C LEU A 153 -6.34 -19.62 11.08
N LEU A 154 -6.26 -18.63 10.22
CA LEU A 154 -6.65 -18.73 8.81
C LEU A 154 -5.86 -19.80 8.04
N SER A 155 -4.67 -20.15 8.53
CA SER A 155 -3.83 -21.24 7.97
C SER A 155 -4.24 -22.64 8.39
N ASN A 156 -5.19 -22.76 9.32
CA ASN A 156 -5.71 -24.08 9.74
C ASN A 156 -6.63 -24.67 8.67
N SER A 157 -6.42 -25.96 8.35
CA SER A 157 -7.19 -26.68 7.33
C SER A 157 -8.64 -26.99 7.74
N GLU A 158 -8.96 -26.93 9.03
CA GLU A 158 -10.31 -27.14 9.55
C GLU A 158 -11.11 -25.86 9.73
N LEU A 159 -10.47 -24.68 9.58
CA LEU A 159 -11.17 -23.39 9.64
C LEU A 159 -11.74 -23.04 8.26
N TYR A 160 -13.03 -22.79 8.21
CA TYR A 160 -13.76 -22.36 7.02
C TYR A 160 -14.37 -20.98 7.26
N VAL A 161 -13.85 -19.97 6.58
CA VAL A 161 -14.33 -18.58 6.69
C VAL A 161 -15.04 -18.20 5.40
N PRO A 162 -16.35 -17.94 5.43
CA PRO A 162 -17.07 -17.41 4.27
C PRO A 162 -16.60 -15.99 3.96
N VAL A 163 -16.26 -15.75 2.70
CA VAL A 163 -15.70 -14.49 2.22
C VAL A 163 -16.33 -14.08 0.90
N VAL A 164 -16.10 -12.83 0.52
CA VAL A 164 -16.46 -12.29 -0.79
C VAL A 164 -15.22 -11.65 -1.42
N VAL A 165 -15.03 -11.88 -2.70
CA VAL A 165 -14.07 -11.12 -3.52
C VAL A 165 -14.68 -9.75 -3.77
N GLU A 166 -14.04 -8.68 -3.30
CA GLU A 166 -14.68 -7.35 -3.29
C GLU A 166 -14.99 -6.84 -4.69
N ALA A 167 -14.10 -7.10 -5.65
CA ALA A 167 -14.22 -6.63 -7.03
C ALA A 167 -15.37 -7.31 -7.81
N THR A 168 -15.52 -8.64 -7.67
CA THR A 168 -16.51 -9.43 -8.42
C THR A 168 -17.79 -9.68 -7.64
N ARG A 169 -17.77 -9.46 -6.31
CA ARG A 169 -18.87 -9.77 -5.37
C ARG A 169 -19.21 -11.25 -5.26
N GLU A 170 -18.33 -12.11 -5.74
CA GLU A 170 -18.51 -13.55 -5.67
C GLU A 170 -18.09 -14.11 -4.32
N ILE A 171 -18.89 -15.04 -3.82
CA ILE A 171 -18.73 -15.64 -2.51
C ILE A 171 -17.89 -16.91 -2.64
N GLY A 172 -16.91 -17.04 -1.76
CA GLY A 172 -16.08 -18.22 -1.62
C GLY A 172 -15.83 -18.53 -0.15
N VAL A 173 -14.95 -19.49 0.10
CA VAL A 173 -14.55 -19.90 1.45
C VAL A 173 -13.04 -19.91 1.56
N VAL A 174 -12.53 -19.23 2.58
CA VAL A 174 -11.11 -19.27 2.93
C VAL A 174 -10.86 -20.41 3.91
N THR A 175 -9.82 -21.19 3.65
CA THR A 175 -9.31 -22.25 4.54
C THR A 175 -7.79 -22.35 4.40
N GLY A 176 -7.12 -22.89 5.40
CA GLY A 176 -5.69 -23.14 5.36
C GLY A 176 -5.32 -24.53 4.81
N ASP A 177 -4.01 -24.80 4.80
CA ASP A 177 -3.42 -26.09 4.51
C ASP A 177 -2.67 -26.69 5.70
N SER A 178 -2.68 -26.03 6.86
CA SER A 178 -1.92 -26.34 8.07
C SER A 178 -0.39 -26.32 7.90
N GLU A 179 0.08 -25.81 6.76
CA GLU A 179 1.51 -25.59 6.43
C GLU A 179 1.85 -24.11 6.26
N GLY A 180 0.90 -23.23 6.60
CA GLY A 180 1.03 -21.77 6.50
C GLY A 180 0.45 -21.17 5.22
N GLY A 181 -0.07 -21.99 4.32
CA GLY A 181 -0.83 -21.54 3.15
C GLY A 181 -2.27 -21.22 3.48
N VAL A 182 -2.82 -20.22 2.82
CA VAL A 182 -4.23 -19.82 2.92
C VAL A 182 -4.83 -19.83 1.52
N TRP A 183 -5.96 -20.49 1.36
CA TRP A 183 -6.55 -20.78 0.05
C TRP A 183 -8.01 -20.34 0.00
N LEU A 184 -8.40 -19.74 -1.11
CA LEU A 184 -9.78 -19.40 -1.44
C LEU A 184 -10.36 -20.51 -2.33
N LYS A 185 -11.44 -21.10 -1.89
CA LYS A 185 -12.13 -22.23 -2.52
C LYS A 185 -13.56 -21.88 -2.91
N PHE A 186 -14.16 -22.73 -3.75
CA PHE A 186 -15.56 -22.66 -4.15
C PHE A 186 -15.95 -21.40 -4.92
N LEU A 187 -15.00 -20.80 -5.64
CA LEU A 187 -15.31 -19.73 -6.57
C LEU A 187 -15.83 -20.31 -7.91
N PRO A 188 -16.75 -19.61 -8.60
CA PRO A 188 -17.13 -19.95 -9.96
C PRO A 188 -15.93 -19.86 -10.91
N SER A 189 -15.78 -20.85 -11.80
CA SER A 189 -14.61 -20.93 -12.71
C SER A 189 -14.52 -19.80 -13.73
N GLU A 190 -15.62 -19.07 -13.97
CA GLU A 190 -15.72 -18.03 -15.01
C GLU A 190 -15.45 -16.61 -14.46
N GLY A 191 -15.07 -16.47 -13.20
CA GLY A 191 -15.06 -15.17 -12.49
C GLY A 191 -13.93 -14.21 -12.80
N GLY A 192 -12.98 -14.55 -13.68
CA GLY A 192 -11.93 -13.60 -14.11
C GLY A 192 -11.04 -13.09 -12.98
N TYR A 193 -10.69 -13.92 -12.01
CA TYR A 193 -9.92 -13.55 -10.83
C TYR A 193 -8.48 -13.21 -11.17
N THR A 194 -8.01 -12.07 -10.67
CA THR A 194 -6.64 -11.59 -10.86
C THR A 194 -5.95 -11.30 -9.54
N ALA A 195 -4.63 -11.42 -9.52
CA ALA A 195 -3.84 -11.05 -8.35
C ALA A 195 -4.09 -9.60 -7.90
N GLY A 196 -4.07 -9.39 -6.59
CA GLY A 196 -4.35 -8.09 -5.97
C GLY A 196 -5.81 -7.82 -5.66
N MET A 197 -6.77 -8.66 -6.08
CA MET A 197 -8.16 -8.52 -5.66
C MET A 197 -8.30 -8.74 -4.15
N GLU A 198 -8.99 -7.82 -3.49
CA GLU A 198 -9.22 -7.85 -2.05
C GLU A 198 -10.31 -8.85 -1.68
N ILE A 199 -10.11 -9.51 -0.53
CA ILE A 199 -11.00 -10.52 0.02
C ILE A 199 -11.42 -10.07 1.40
N VAL A 200 -12.72 -10.03 1.63
CA VAL A 200 -13.32 -9.61 2.91
C VAL A 200 -14.36 -10.62 3.39
N THR A 201 -14.64 -10.64 4.68
CA THR A 201 -15.68 -11.50 5.26
C THR A 201 -17.06 -11.13 4.74
N VAL A 202 -17.91 -12.15 4.49
CA VAL A 202 -19.24 -11.97 3.90
C VAL A 202 -20.28 -11.61 4.97
N LEU A 203 -21.33 -10.92 4.55
CA LEU A 203 -22.50 -10.67 5.37
C LEU A 203 -23.31 -11.96 5.57
N GLY A 204 -23.67 -12.27 6.82
CA GLY A 204 -24.48 -13.45 7.14
C GLY A 204 -23.71 -14.63 7.72
N GLY A 205 -22.37 -14.55 7.77
CA GLY A 205 -21.53 -15.47 8.53
C GLY A 205 -21.58 -15.21 10.05
N THR A 206 -20.82 -15.98 10.81
CA THR A 206 -20.63 -15.79 12.27
C THR A 206 -19.79 -14.55 12.56
N LEU A 207 -18.93 -14.17 11.62
CA LEU A 207 -18.07 -12.99 11.74
C LEU A 207 -18.78 -11.74 11.23
N PRO A 208 -18.42 -10.56 11.73
CA PRO A 208 -18.82 -9.29 11.14
C PRO A 208 -18.41 -9.21 9.68
N ALA A 209 -19.25 -8.64 8.83
CA ALA A 209 -18.94 -8.47 7.40
C ALA A 209 -17.94 -7.35 7.16
N GLY A 210 -17.12 -7.50 6.09
CA GLY A 210 -16.21 -6.47 5.65
C GLY A 210 -14.86 -6.45 6.36
N ILE A 211 -14.54 -7.48 7.14
CA ILE A 211 -13.21 -7.63 7.73
C ILE A 211 -12.23 -8.06 6.61
N PRO A 212 -11.15 -7.31 6.37
CA PRO A 212 -10.13 -7.72 5.41
C PRO A 212 -9.46 -9.03 5.81
N VAL A 213 -9.37 -9.96 4.87
CA VAL A 213 -8.69 -11.25 5.04
C VAL A 213 -7.33 -11.23 4.37
N GLY A 214 -7.26 -10.68 3.16
CA GLY A 214 -6.05 -10.58 2.37
C GLY A 214 -6.33 -10.29 0.92
N VAL A 215 -5.36 -10.61 0.05
CA VAL A 215 -5.45 -10.40 -1.38
C VAL A 215 -5.15 -11.67 -2.16
N LEU A 216 -5.77 -11.85 -3.32
CA LEU A 216 -5.45 -12.95 -4.24
C LEU A 216 -4.01 -12.82 -4.73
N THR A 217 -3.36 -13.97 -4.93
CA THR A 217 -2.06 -14.06 -5.60
C THR A 217 -2.22 -14.67 -7.00
N ASP A 218 -1.14 -14.71 -7.77
CA ASP A 218 -1.12 -15.39 -9.08
C ASP A 218 -1.10 -16.92 -8.96
N GLU A 219 -0.85 -17.44 -7.75
CA GLU A 219 -0.75 -18.87 -7.50
C GLU A 219 -2.15 -19.47 -7.43
N ARG A 220 -2.40 -20.45 -8.30
CA ARG A 220 -3.63 -21.23 -8.33
C ARG A 220 -3.32 -22.71 -8.50
N ARG A 221 -4.20 -23.55 -7.99
CA ARG A 221 -4.16 -24.99 -8.22
C ARG A 221 -5.51 -25.48 -8.76
N VAL A 222 -5.44 -26.35 -9.74
CA VAL A 222 -6.63 -26.99 -10.34
C VAL A 222 -6.73 -28.39 -9.75
N LEU A 223 -7.76 -28.65 -8.98
CA LEU A 223 -8.00 -29.96 -8.36
C LEU A 223 -8.66 -30.91 -9.35
N THR A 224 -9.66 -30.41 -10.07
CA THR A 224 -10.39 -31.11 -11.12
C THR A 224 -10.87 -30.08 -12.15
N PRO A 225 -11.18 -30.47 -13.39
CA PRO A 225 -11.76 -29.55 -14.36
C PRO A 225 -12.97 -28.81 -13.77
N GLY A 226 -12.89 -27.48 -13.72
CA GLY A 226 -13.95 -26.62 -13.16
C GLY A 226 -13.84 -26.32 -11.66
N ILE A 227 -12.87 -26.87 -10.92
CA ILE A 227 -12.61 -26.54 -9.51
C ILE A 227 -11.21 -25.97 -9.37
N GLU A 228 -11.14 -24.69 -9.18
CA GLU A 228 -9.89 -23.96 -8.97
C GLU A 228 -9.83 -23.40 -7.54
N GLU A 229 -8.65 -23.45 -6.95
CA GLU A 229 -8.35 -22.83 -5.67
C GLU A 229 -7.27 -21.77 -5.89
N TYR A 230 -7.46 -20.61 -5.28
CA TYR A 230 -6.57 -19.48 -5.41
C TYR A 230 -5.85 -19.23 -4.10
N ARG A 231 -4.53 -19.08 -4.17
CA ARG A 231 -3.76 -18.73 -2.97
C ARG A 231 -4.02 -17.30 -2.56
N ILE A 232 -4.20 -17.10 -1.25
CA ILE A 232 -4.34 -15.79 -0.63
C ILE A 232 -3.04 -15.43 0.06
N ARG A 233 -2.62 -14.19 -0.08
CA ARG A 233 -1.68 -13.57 0.82
C ARG A 233 -2.48 -12.87 1.93
N PRO A 234 -2.47 -13.39 3.17
CA PRO A 234 -3.16 -12.78 4.30
C PRO A 234 -2.70 -11.33 4.51
N GLY A 235 -3.60 -10.48 4.99
CA GLY A 235 -3.28 -9.09 5.32
C GLY A 235 -2.43 -8.95 6.59
N ALA A 236 -2.40 -10.00 7.44
CA ALA A 236 -1.57 -10.09 8.64
C ALA A 236 -0.47 -11.15 8.48
N ASP A 237 0.67 -10.95 9.15
CA ASP A 237 1.73 -11.96 9.22
C ASP A 237 1.40 -13.02 10.27
N LEU A 238 0.74 -14.11 9.83
CA LEU A 238 0.29 -15.20 10.72
C LEU A 238 1.44 -15.88 11.46
N PHE A 239 2.67 -15.78 10.95
CA PHE A 239 3.84 -16.41 11.56
C PHE A 239 4.36 -15.66 12.79
N ARG A 240 4.29 -14.33 12.77
CA ARG A 240 4.94 -13.45 13.76
C ARG A 240 3.99 -12.78 14.74
N LEU A 241 2.79 -13.27 14.88
CA LEU A 241 1.80 -12.69 15.78
C LEU A 241 2.25 -12.76 17.25
N GLN A 242 2.33 -11.59 17.88
CA GLN A 242 2.65 -11.45 19.33
C GLN A 242 1.42 -11.03 20.14
N SER A 243 0.53 -10.28 19.52
CA SER A 243 -0.71 -9.81 20.15
C SER A 243 -1.78 -9.62 19.09
N VAL A 244 -3.03 -9.77 19.49
CA VAL A 244 -4.20 -9.60 18.62
C VAL A 244 -5.30 -8.83 19.33
N HIS A 245 -6.20 -8.25 18.56
CA HIS A 245 -7.49 -7.75 19.05
C HIS A 245 -8.53 -8.82 18.84
N ILE A 246 -9.49 -8.90 19.77
CA ILE A 246 -10.65 -9.78 19.59
C ILE A 246 -11.91 -8.96 19.49
N MET A 247 -12.66 -9.19 18.43
CA MET A 247 -13.96 -8.61 18.18
C MET A 247 -15.04 -9.66 18.40
N LYS A 248 -15.99 -9.37 19.28
CA LYS A 248 -17.11 -10.27 19.53
C LYS A 248 -17.87 -10.54 18.25
N GLY A 249 -18.10 -11.81 17.95
CA GLY A 249 -19.01 -12.25 16.91
C GLY A 249 -20.43 -11.79 17.22
N LYS A 250 -21.29 -11.84 16.21
CA LYS A 250 -22.70 -11.54 16.39
C LYS A 250 -23.33 -12.66 17.23
N GLU A 251 -23.87 -12.34 18.40
CA GLU A 251 -24.72 -13.29 19.13
C GLU A 251 -25.90 -13.70 18.22
N ARG A 252 -26.13 -15.01 18.15
CA ARG A 252 -27.26 -15.59 17.39
C ARG A 252 -28.54 -15.42 18.16
#